data_8b5ef03f3e87588f9311ed3ccfc0f27a
#
_entry.id   8b5ef03f3e87588f9311ed3ccfc0f27a
#
_cell.length_a   1.000
_cell.length_b   1.000
_cell.length_c   1.000
_cell.angle_alpha   90.00
_cell.angle_beta   90.00
_cell.angle_gamma   90.00
#
_symmetry.space_group_name_H-M   'P 1'
#
loop_
_entity.id
_entity.type
_entity.pdbx_description
1 polymer ?
#
loop_
_entity_poly.entity_id
_entity_poly.type
_entity_poly.pdbx_seq_one_letter_code
_entity_poly.pdbx_strand_id
1 'polypeptide(L)'
;IDNSTLEFDFRDKHYLAFRHKATFRLQRRYKDTSAQYFDTIPTIKDIINNKGFQRFVNDLPLAVPDSMAVRYSASVNSVHYFSVLPYGLNDLAVNKTLLEDVSVKNEMYFTIKVTFNQNGGGEDFEDVFMYWIHRETYKVDYIAYSYSEDDGKGIRFREGYNERYVEGVRFVDYNNYKPEDSAISLTDLPQLFEKGDLKLLSKIELENVTLKIN
;
A
#
# COMPACT_ATOMS: atom_id res chain seq x y z
N ILE A 1 -14.76 -2.32 4.98
CA ILE A 1 -14.11 -1.01 4.75
C ILE A 1 -14.98 -0.08 3.90
N ASP A 2 -15.87 -0.64 3.05
CA ASP A 2 -16.94 0.16 2.44
C ASP A 2 -17.78 0.83 3.53
N ASN A 3 -18.21 2.07 3.27
CA ASN A 3 -18.96 2.87 4.23
C ASN A 3 -18.22 3.03 5.58
N SER A 4 -16.96 3.40 5.55
CA SER A 4 -16.16 3.59 6.76
C SER A 4 -15.26 4.81 6.71
N THR A 5 -14.81 5.21 7.90
CA THR A 5 -13.70 6.14 8.10
C THR A 5 -12.57 5.40 8.79
N LEU A 6 -11.42 5.30 8.15
CA LEU A 6 -10.19 4.71 8.66
C LEU A 6 -9.17 5.82 8.91
N GLU A 7 -8.60 5.85 10.10
CA GLU A 7 -7.49 6.74 10.45
C GLU A 7 -6.32 5.94 10.99
N PHE A 8 -5.11 6.36 10.67
CA PHE A 8 -3.88 5.76 11.21
C PHE A 8 -2.70 6.71 11.04
N ASP A 9 -1.66 6.47 11.80
CA ASP A 9 -0.37 7.11 11.63
C ASP A 9 0.60 6.13 10.96
N PHE A 10 1.40 6.64 10.03
CA PHE A 10 2.50 5.92 9.41
C PHE A 10 3.72 6.83 9.32
N ARG A 11 4.77 6.48 10.05
CA ARG A 11 5.93 7.34 10.28
C ARG A 11 5.49 8.67 10.90
N ASP A 12 5.94 9.79 10.31
CA ASP A 12 5.65 11.17 10.75
C ASP A 12 4.34 11.75 10.17
N LYS A 13 3.48 10.91 9.56
CA LYS A 13 2.31 11.37 8.82
C LYS A 13 1.03 10.71 9.32
N HIS A 14 -0.02 11.52 9.38
CA HIS A 14 -1.37 11.09 9.69
C HIS A 14 -2.17 10.87 8.40
N TYR A 15 -2.88 9.74 8.32
CA TYR A 15 -3.69 9.33 7.17
C TYR A 15 -5.15 9.16 7.59
N LEU A 16 -6.06 9.61 6.71
CA LEU A 16 -7.49 9.45 6.87
C LEU A 16 -8.09 8.98 5.54
N ALA A 17 -8.82 7.88 5.56
CA ALA A 17 -9.61 7.40 4.43
C ALA A 17 -11.09 7.39 4.79
N PHE A 18 -11.86 8.19 4.09
CA PHE A 18 -13.32 8.13 4.11
C PHE A 18 -13.82 7.43 2.85
N ARG A 19 -14.70 6.45 3.02
CA ARG A 19 -15.36 5.72 1.93
C ARG A 19 -16.85 5.62 2.25
N HIS A 20 -17.68 6.04 1.30
CA HIS A 20 -19.13 5.90 1.43
C HIS A 20 -19.74 5.75 0.03
N LYS A 21 -20.31 4.58 -0.27
CA LYS A 21 -20.85 4.25 -1.59
C LYS A 21 -19.79 4.51 -2.69
N ALA A 22 -20.15 5.30 -3.70
CA ALA A 22 -19.25 5.66 -4.81
C ALA A 22 -18.34 6.86 -4.51
N THR A 23 -18.35 7.41 -3.29
CA THR A 23 -17.51 8.54 -2.91
C THR A 23 -16.37 8.12 -2.01
N PHE A 24 -15.19 8.67 -2.25
CA PHE A 24 -14.04 8.47 -1.39
C PHE A 24 -13.26 9.76 -1.18
N ARG A 25 -12.52 9.81 -0.09
CA ARG A 25 -11.52 10.83 0.21
C ARG A 25 -10.36 10.17 0.94
N LEU A 26 -9.18 10.18 0.33
CA LEU A 26 -7.92 9.75 0.92
C LEU A 26 -7.14 11.01 1.28
N GLN A 27 -6.67 11.11 2.51
CA GLN A 27 -5.98 12.28 3.02
C GLN A 27 -4.67 11.87 3.68
N ARG A 28 -3.64 12.70 3.49
CA ARG A 28 -2.38 12.66 4.25
C ARG A 28 -2.13 14.03 4.85
N ARG A 29 -1.74 14.09 6.12
CA ARG A 29 -1.37 15.33 6.81
C ARG A 29 -0.02 15.14 7.53
N TYR A 30 0.86 16.13 7.41
CA TYR A 30 2.17 16.11 8.06
C TYR A 30 2.74 17.53 8.22
N LYS A 31 3.77 17.68 9.10
CA LYS A 31 4.57 18.90 9.19
C LYS A 31 5.76 18.82 8.25
N ASP A 32 5.93 19.83 7.39
CA ASP A 32 7.07 19.87 6.46
C ASP A 32 8.29 20.53 7.15
N THR A 33 9.09 19.70 7.75
CA THR A 33 10.33 20.13 8.44
C THR A 33 11.44 20.54 7.46
N SER A 34 11.30 20.28 6.17
CA SER A 34 12.26 20.69 5.14
C SER A 34 12.04 22.12 4.63
N ALA A 35 10.90 22.73 4.94
CA ALA A 35 10.53 24.08 4.50
C ALA A 35 11.29 25.16 5.31
N GLN A 36 12.48 25.54 4.81
CA GLN A 36 13.38 26.51 5.50
C GLN A 36 12.94 27.99 5.39
N TYR A 37 11.88 28.29 4.62
CA TYR A 37 11.47 29.67 4.30
C TYR A 37 10.23 30.14 5.08
N PHE A 38 9.79 29.37 6.07
CA PHE A 38 8.63 29.75 6.89
C PHE A 38 9.07 30.06 8.31
N ASP A 39 8.51 31.07 8.92
CA ASP A 39 8.73 31.42 10.35
C ASP A 39 8.27 30.28 11.29
N THR A 40 7.35 29.46 10.81
CA THR A 40 6.85 28.28 11.52
C THR A 40 6.80 27.08 10.57
N ILE A 41 7.00 25.87 11.09
CA ILE A 41 6.92 24.64 10.30
C ILE A 41 5.50 24.49 9.75
N PRO A 42 5.33 24.53 8.41
CA PRO A 42 4.01 24.46 7.82
C PRO A 42 3.41 23.05 7.91
N THR A 43 2.10 23.02 8.04
CA THR A 43 1.34 21.77 7.93
C THR A 43 0.88 21.58 6.48
N ILE A 44 1.29 20.48 5.89
CA ILE A 44 0.84 20.04 4.56
C ILE A 44 -0.35 19.09 4.72
N LYS A 45 -1.38 19.29 3.88
CA LYS A 45 -2.51 18.39 3.77
C LYS A 45 -2.77 18.08 2.30
N ASP A 46 -2.62 16.82 1.93
CA ASP A 46 -2.90 16.28 0.61
C ASP A 46 -4.22 15.52 0.64
N ILE A 47 -5.07 15.72 -0.35
CA ILE A 47 -6.37 15.05 -0.48
C ILE A 47 -6.51 14.50 -1.89
N ILE A 48 -6.93 13.25 -2.01
CA ILE A 48 -7.40 12.62 -3.25
C ILE A 48 -8.88 12.30 -3.06
N ASN A 49 -9.69 12.65 -4.04
CA ASN A 49 -11.12 12.32 -4.05
C ASN A 49 -11.61 12.15 -5.50
N ASN A 50 -12.92 11.97 -5.70
CA ASN A 50 -13.53 11.84 -7.04
C ASN A 50 -13.30 13.04 -7.97
N LYS A 51 -12.79 14.18 -7.48
CA LYS A 51 -12.46 15.38 -8.27
C LYS A 51 -10.95 15.51 -8.56
N GLY A 52 -10.13 14.56 -8.08
CA GLY A 52 -8.69 14.56 -8.24
C GLY A 52 -7.92 14.99 -6.99
N PHE A 53 -6.67 15.40 -7.20
CA PHE A 53 -5.72 15.76 -6.15
C PHE A 53 -5.84 17.24 -5.75
N GLN A 54 -5.69 17.52 -4.46
CA GLN A 54 -5.64 18.86 -3.89
C GLN A 54 -4.59 18.94 -2.80
N ARG A 55 -3.83 20.02 -2.75
CA ARG A 55 -2.86 20.31 -1.68
C ARG A 55 -3.22 21.58 -0.92
N PHE A 56 -3.00 21.55 0.37
CA PHE A 56 -3.17 22.69 1.27
C PHE A 56 -1.91 22.87 2.10
N VAL A 57 -1.54 24.13 2.35
CA VAL A 57 -0.47 24.54 3.28
C VAL A 57 -1.10 25.41 4.36
N ASN A 58 -1.00 25.01 5.63
CA ASN A 58 -1.69 25.67 6.75
C ASN A 58 -3.20 25.90 6.45
N ASP A 59 -3.84 24.88 5.89
CA ASP A 59 -5.25 24.87 5.46
C ASP A 59 -5.62 25.84 4.32
N LEU A 60 -4.65 26.55 3.74
CA LEU A 60 -4.86 27.36 2.53
C LEU A 60 -4.55 26.53 1.27
N PRO A 61 -5.41 26.57 0.23
CA PRO A 61 -5.19 25.81 -0.99
C PRO A 61 -3.91 26.28 -1.70
N LEU A 62 -3.11 25.32 -2.17
CA LEU A 62 -1.92 25.56 -2.96
C LEU A 62 -2.11 24.93 -4.36
N ALA A 63 -1.96 25.74 -5.40
CA ALA A 63 -1.91 25.24 -6.77
C ALA A 63 -0.63 24.42 -6.98
N VAL A 64 -0.78 23.23 -7.54
CA VAL A 64 0.32 22.31 -7.80
C VAL A 64 0.36 22.01 -9.30
N PRO A 65 1.53 22.04 -9.96
CA PRO A 65 1.66 21.62 -11.36
C PRO A 65 1.18 20.19 -11.56
N ASP A 66 0.56 19.88 -12.69
CA ASP A 66 -0.05 18.57 -12.97
C ASP A 66 0.94 17.40 -12.77
N SER A 67 2.19 17.54 -13.22
CA SER A 67 3.25 16.53 -13.05
C SER A 67 3.56 16.24 -11.57
N MET A 68 3.49 17.25 -10.71
CA MET A 68 3.67 17.09 -9.27
C MET A 68 2.42 16.52 -8.61
N ALA A 69 1.23 16.91 -9.08
CA ALA A 69 -0.04 16.38 -8.59
C ALA A 69 -0.14 14.88 -8.78
N VAL A 70 0.28 14.34 -9.94
CA VAL A 70 0.38 12.90 -10.22
C VAL A 70 1.29 12.22 -9.19
N ARG A 71 2.52 12.70 -8.99
CA ARG A 71 3.47 12.12 -8.03
C ARG A 71 2.95 12.14 -6.58
N TYR A 72 2.36 13.25 -6.17
CA TYR A 72 1.79 13.35 -4.82
C TYR A 72 0.58 12.45 -4.64
N SER A 73 -0.27 12.35 -5.67
CA SER A 73 -1.42 11.45 -5.71
C SER A 73 -0.98 10.00 -5.55
N ALA A 74 -0.05 9.52 -6.36
CA ALA A 74 0.51 8.18 -6.27
C ALA A 74 1.08 7.89 -4.88
N SER A 75 1.85 8.84 -4.31
CA SER A 75 2.43 8.70 -2.96
C SER A 75 1.38 8.64 -1.84
N VAL A 76 0.26 9.34 -1.94
CA VAL A 76 -0.84 9.24 -0.97
C VAL A 76 -1.60 7.93 -1.17
N ASN A 77 -1.95 7.61 -2.43
CA ASN A 77 -2.73 6.43 -2.77
C ASN A 77 -2.03 5.15 -2.34
N SER A 78 -0.72 5.01 -2.57
CA SER A 78 0.03 3.79 -2.26
C SER A 78 -0.06 3.42 -0.77
N VAL A 79 0.06 4.38 0.15
CA VAL A 79 -0.03 4.09 1.60
C VAL A 79 -1.44 3.64 1.97
N HIS A 80 -2.48 4.33 1.47
CA HIS A 80 -3.87 3.93 1.70
C HIS A 80 -4.20 2.57 1.09
N TYR A 81 -3.70 2.27 -0.11
CA TYR A 81 -3.88 0.98 -0.77
C TYR A 81 -3.29 -0.16 0.06
N PHE A 82 -2.01 -0.04 0.40
CA PHE A 82 -1.31 -1.08 1.16
C PHE A 82 -1.82 -1.26 2.59
N SER A 83 -2.39 -0.22 3.21
CA SER A 83 -2.91 -0.30 4.58
C SER A 83 -4.14 -1.20 4.73
N VAL A 84 -4.85 -1.48 3.65
CA VAL A 84 -6.14 -2.19 3.67
C VAL A 84 -6.15 -3.48 2.84
N LEU A 85 -5.01 -3.90 2.27
CA LEU A 85 -4.94 -5.14 1.52
C LEU A 85 -5.39 -6.35 2.38
N PRO A 86 -6.16 -7.27 1.81
CA PRO A 86 -6.50 -7.48 0.40
C PRO A 86 -7.80 -6.77 -0.09
N TYR A 87 -8.26 -5.73 0.57
CA TYR A 87 -9.42 -4.95 0.12
C TYR A 87 -9.18 -4.40 -1.30
N GLY A 88 -10.22 -4.42 -2.15
CA GLY A 88 -10.15 -3.96 -3.54
C GLY A 88 -9.77 -5.05 -4.56
N LEU A 89 -9.30 -6.23 -4.12
CA LEU A 89 -8.94 -7.31 -5.06
C LEU A 89 -10.13 -7.92 -5.82
N ASN A 90 -11.36 -7.52 -5.52
CA ASN A 90 -12.55 -7.93 -6.28
C ASN A 90 -13.05 -6.87 -7.25
N ASP A 91 -12.33 -5.78 -7.43
CA ASP A 91 -12.67 -4.75 -8.41
C ASP A 91 -12.56 -5.31 -9.84
N LEU A 92 -13.36 -4.75 -10.75
CA LEU A 92 -13.49 -5.24 -12.14
C LEU A 92 -12.18 -5.17 -12.93
N ALA A 93 -11.28 -4.28 -12.56
CA ALA A 93 -9.99 -4.12 -13.21
C ALA A 93 -8.94 -5.14 -12.73
N VAL A 94 -9.25 -5.95 -11.70
CA VAL A 94 -8.30 -6.86 -11.06
C VAL A 94 -8.43 -8.28 -11.64
N ASN A 95 -7.33 -8.79 -12.19
CA ASN A 95 -7.22 -10.16 -12.66
C ASN A 95 -6.48 -11.01 -11.64
N LYS A 96 -7.04 -12.17 -11.30
CA LYS A 96 -6.46 -13.11 -10.32
C LYS A 96 -6.21 -14.45 -10.98
N THR A 97 -5.01 -15.00 -10.81
CA THR A 97 -4.63 -16.32 -11.31
C THR A 97 -4.08 -17.15 -10.16
N LEU A 98 -4.67 -18.30 -9.91
CA LEU A 98 -4.13 -19.29 -8.96
C LEU A 98 -2.93 -19.98 -9.62
N LEU A 99 -1.81 -19.97 -8.91
CA LEU A 99 -0.58 -20.69 -9.30
C LEU A 99 -0.38 -21.92 -8.41
N GLU A 100 0.75 -22.60 -8.56
CA GLU A 100 1.12 -23.72 -7.70
C GLU A 100 1.31 -23.23 -6.24
N ASP A 101 0.89 -24.09 -5.33
CA ASP A 101 1.07 -23.85 -3.89
C ASP A 101 2.55 -23.85 -3.54
N VAL A 102 2.91 -23.10 -2.51
CA VAL A 102 4.28 -23.03 -2.02
C VAL A 102 4.33 -23.27 -0.51
N SER A 103 5.40 -23.90 -0.04
CA SER A 103 5.72 -23.98 1.39
C SER A 103 6.62 -22.80 1.76
N VAL A 104 6.30 -22.13 2.88
CA VAL A 104 7.15 -21.11 3.50
C VAL A 104 7.18 -21.37 5.01
N LYS A 105 8.36 -21.51 5.59
CA LYS A 105 8.55 -21.82 7.02
C LYS A 105 7.74 -23.04 7.49
N ASN A 106 7.69 -24.09 6.66
CA ASN A 106 6.94 -25.35 6.86
C ASN A 106 5.40 -25.19 6.87
N GLU A 107 4.86 -24.06 6.47
CA GLU A 107 3.43 -23.82 6.28
C GLU A 107 3.09 -23.76 4.78
N MET A 108 1.90 -24.21 4.40
CA MET A 108 1.44 -24.25 3.01
C MET A 108 0.59 -23.05 2.65
N TYR A 109 0.83 -22.49 1.47
CA TYR A 109 0.17 -21.30 0.98
C TYR A 109 -0.37 -21.48 -0.42
N PHE A 110 -1.60 -21.01 -0.66
CA PHE A 110 -2.09 -20.71 -2.00
C PHE A 110 -1.31 -19.53 -2.56
N THR A 111 -0.86 -19.63 -3.80
CA THR A 111 -0.18 -18.54 -4.51
C THR A 111 -1.13 -17.88 -5.50
N ILE A 112 -1.48 -16.62 -5.30
CA ILE A 112 -2.36 -15.84 -6.17
C ILE A 112 -1.55 -14.75 -6.86
N LYS A 113 -1.45 -14.83 -8.20
CA LYS A 113 -0.94 -13.73 -9.02
C LYS A 113 -2.05 -12.75 -9.31
N VAL A 114 -1.78 -11.46 -9.14
CA VAL A 114 -2.70 -10.35 -9.42
C VAL A 114 -2.08 -9.42 -10.44
N THR A 115 -2.86 -9.07 -11.45
CA THR A 115 -2.54 -8.06 -12.47
C THR A 115 -3.74 -7.16 -12.68
N PHE A 116 -3.56 -6.04 -13.37
CA PHE A 116 -4.61 -5.05 -13.55
C PHE A 116 -4.86 -4.78 -15.03
N ASN A 117 -6.10 -4.52 -15.40
CA ASN A 117 -6.45 -4.00 -16.71
C ASN A 117 -6.05 -2.53 -16.80
N GLN A 118 -5.58 -2.09 -17.95
CA GLN A 118 -5.27 -0.67 -18.17
C GLN A 118 -6.49 0.24 -17.91
N ASN A 119 -7.67 -0.20 -18.35
CA ASN A 119 -8.92 0.51 -18.07
C ASN A 119 -9.38 0.19 -16.64
N GLY A 120 -9.30 1.17 -15.74
CA GLY A 120 -9.69 1.07 -14.34
C GLY A 120 -8.58 0.58 -13.39
N GLY A 121 -7.41 0.16 -13.89
CA GLY A 121 -6.28 -0.31 -13.09
C GLY A 121 -5.45 0.79 -12.43
N GLY A 122 -5.76 2.06 -12.70
CA GLY A 122 -4.99 3.20 -12.17
C GLY A 122 -3.73 3.50 -12.97
N GLU A 123 -2.85 4.32 -12.40
CA GLU A 123 -1.58 4.69 -13.04
C GLU A 123 -0.58 3.53 -13.07
N ASP A 124 -0.58 2.68 -12.04
CA ASP A 124 0.35 1.57 -11.85
C ASP A 124 -0.23 0.22 -12.35
N PHE A 125 -1.04 0.23 -13.43
CA PHE A 125 -1.71 -0.98 -13.94
C PHE A 125 -0.73 -2.06 -14.46
N GLU A 126 0.51 -1.71 -14.76
CA GLU A 126 1.57 -2.64 -15.16
C GLU A 126 2.19 -3.41 -13.98
N ASP A 127 1.89 -3.00 -12.76
CA ASP A 127 2.37 -3.68 -11.57
C ASP A 127 1.83 -5.11 -11.48
N VAL A 128 2.68 -6.00 -11.02
CA VAL A 128 2.31 -7.39 -10.77
C VAL A 128 2.44 -7.67 -9.28
N PHE A 129 1.40 -8.20 -8.69
CA PHE A 129 1.39 -8.62 -7.29
C PHE A 129 1.32 -10.13 -7.17
N MET A 130 1.92 -10.64 -6.09
CA MET A 130 1.78 -12.02 -5.62
C MET A 130 1.31 -11.99 -4.17
N TYR A 131 0.28 -12.81 -3.88
CA TYR A 131 -0.23 -13.00 -2.53
C TYR A 131 -0.06 -14.45 -2.13
N TRP A 132 0.49 -14.68 -0.95
CA TRP A 132 0.54 -16.01 -0.35
C TRP A 132 -0.46 -16.06 0.79
N ILE A 133 -1.48 -16.89 0.59
CA ILE A 133 -2.64 -17.03 1.47
C ILE A 133 -2.50 -18.37 2.19
N HIS A 134 -2.41 -18.33 3.51
CA HIS A 134 -2.26 -19.53 4.33
C HIS A 134 -3.43 -20.49 4.12
N ARG A 135 -3.14 -21.77 3.89
CA ARG A 135 -4.16 -22.75 3.47
C ARG A 135 -5.22 -23.05 4.51
N GLU A 136 -4.89 -22.95 5.79
CA GLU A 136 -5.83 -23.25 6.88
C GLU A 136 -6.54 -22.01 7.41
N THR A 137 -5.82 -20.88 7.55
CA THR A 137 -6.38 -19.67 8.15
C THR A 137 -6.97 -18.70 7.13
N TYR A 138 -6.66 -18.91 5.83
CA TYR A 138 -7.04 -18.02 4.71
C TYR A 138 -6.58 -16.57 4.88
N LYS A 139 -5.53 -16.36 5.66
CA LYS A 139 -4.92 -15.04 5.86
C LYS A 139 -3.82 -14.81 4.82
N VAL A 140 -3.70 -13.57 4.37
CA VAL A 140 -2.54 -13.12 3.60
C VAL A 140 -1.41 -12.87 4.57
N ASP A 141 -0.34 -13.66 4.48
CA ASP A 141 0.82 -13.53 5.36
C ASP A 141 2.03 -12.96 4.62
N TYR A 142 2.10 -13.20 3.30
CA TYR A 142 3.15 -12.62 2.47
C TYR A 142 2.56 -11.96 1.23
N ILE A 143 3.22 -10.89 0.79
CA ILE A 143 2.89 -10.15 -0.44
C ILE A 143 4.21 -9.86 -1.15
N ALA A 144 4.24 -10.02 -2.46
CA ALA A 144 5.31 -9.45 -3.27
C ALA A 144 4.73 -8.63 -4.41
N TYR A 145 5.52 -7.71 -4.93
CA TYR A 145 5.14 -6.95 -6.12
C TYR A 145 6.36 -6.45 -6.86
N SER A 146 6.18 -6.31 -8.17
CA SER A 146 7.10 -5.60 -9.06
C SER A 146 6.42 -4.34 -9.56
N TYR A 147 7.19 -3.27 -9.65
CA TYR A 147 6.75 -1.95 -10.10
C TYR A 147 7.82 -1.34 -11.01
N SER A 148 7.41 -0.40 -11.86
CA SER A 148 8.31 0.35 -12.73
C SER A 148 8.42 1.78 -12.23
N GLU A 149 9.65 2.27 -12.10
CA GLU A 149 9.98 3.66 -11.76
C GLU A 149 10.92 4.24 -12.83
N ASP A 150 11.16 5.54 -12.79
CA ASP A 150 12.03 6.24 -13.77
C ASP A 150 13.45 5.64 -13.83
N ASP A 151 13.93 5.01 -12.76
CA ASP A 151 15.24 4.39 -12.61
C ASP A 151 15.25 2.86 -12.79
N GLY A 152 14.14 2.27 -13.19
CA GLY A 152 14.02 0.85 -13.52
C GLY A 152 12.95 0.09 -12.74
N LYS A 153 13.02 -1.25 -12.88
CA LYS A 153 12.06 -2.17 -12.23
C LYS A 153 12.47 -2.45 -10.78
N GLY A 154 11.57 -2.19 -9.86
CA GLY A 154 11.73 -2.55 -8.45
C GLY A 154 10.97 -3.82 -8.09
N ILE A 155 11.49 -4.57 -7.09
CA ILE A 155 10.80 -5.72 -6.49
C ILE A 155 10.79 -5.55 -4.98
N ARG A 156 9.66 -5.88 -4.36
CA ARG A 156 9.51 -5.94 -2.91
C ARG A 156 8.88 -7.26 -2.50
N PHE A 157 9.29 -7.74 -1.33
CA PHE A 157 8.67 -8.86 -0.63
C PHE A 157 8.31 -8.40 0.78
N ARG A 158 7.10 -8.69 1.22
CA ARG A 158 6.59 -8.28 2.52
C ARG A 158 6.16 -9.49 3.34
N GLU A 159 6.68 -9.61 4.53
CA GLU A 159 6.24 -10.57 5.55
C GLU A 159 5.34 -9.86 6.55
N GLY A 160 4.10 -10.35 6.69
CA GLY A 160 3.15 -9.83 7.68
C GLY A 160 3.52 -10.23 9.10
N TYR A 161 3.39 -9.30 10.04
CA TYR A 161 3.55 -9.53 11.48
C TYR A 161 2.67 -8.58 12.29
N ASN A 162 2.67 -8.70 13.61
CA ASN A 162 1.91 -7.84 14.51
C ASN A 162 0.42 -7.73 14.12
N GLU A 163 -0.20 -8.90 13.89
CA GLU A 163 -1.62 -8.97 13.54
C GLU A 163 -2.49 -8.41 14.65
N ARG A 164 -3.46 -7.59 14.27
CA ARG A 164 -4.46 -7.02 15.16
C ARG A 164 -5.79 -6.80 14.46
N TYR A 165 -6.85 -6.70 15.23
CA TYR A 165 -8.20 -6.46 14.72
C TYR A 165 -8.76 -5.17 15.31
N VAL A 166 -9.27 -4.29 14.43
CA VAL A 166 -9.97 -3.06 14.80
C VAL A 166 -11.34 -3.11 14.15
N GLU A 167 -12.40 -3.07 14.94
CA GLU A 167 -13.80 -3.24 14.50
C GLU A 167 -13.99 -4.48 13.60
N GLY A 168 -13.34 -5.59 13.94
CA GLY A 168 -13.40 -6.85 13.19
C GLY A 168 -12.59 -6.89 11.90
N VAL A 169 -11.93 -5.80 11.50
CA VAL A 169 -11.04 -5.76 10.34
C VAL A 169 -9.61 -6.07 10.75
N ARG A 170 -8.98 -6.99 10.02
CA ARG A 170 -7.58 -7.39 10.23
C ARG A 170 -6.63 -6.32 9.71
N PHE A 171 -5.69 -5.91 10.56
CA PHE A 171 -4.53 -5.11 10.19
C PHE A 171 -3.25 -5.86 10.53
N VAL A 172 -2.25 -5.72 9.68
CA VAL A 172 -0.90 -6.29 9.88
C VAL A 172 0.15 -5.26 9.56
N ASP A 173 1.27 -5.35 10.24
CA ASP A 173 2.48 -4.62 9.89
C ASP A 173 3.35 -5.52 8.99
N TYR A 174 4.32 -4.93 8.29
CA TYR A 174 5.14 -5.69 7.35
C TYR A 174 6.63 -5.43 7.55
N ASN A 175 7.41 -6.51 7.60
CA ASN A 175 8.82 -6.46 7.26
C ASN A 175 8.94 -6.36 5.73
N ASN A 176 9.61 -5.34 5.24
CA ASN A 176 9.71 -5.02 3.82
C ASN A 176 11.12 -5.34 3.32
N TYR A 177 11.22 -6.33 2.44
CA TYR A 177 12.46 -6.84 1.89
C TYR A 177 12.61 -6.52 0.39
N LYS A 178 13.84 -6.62 -0.10
CA LYS A 178 14.14 -6.66 -1.53
C LYS A 178 15.16 -7.76 -1.84
N PRO A 179 15.13 -8.36 -3.05
CA PRO A 179 16.23 -9.16 -3.55
C PRO A 179 17.42 -8.25 -3.93
N GLU A 180 18.60 -8.81 -4.09
CA GLU A 180 19.75 -8.09 -4.65
C GLU A 180 19.60 -7.87 -6.15
N ASP A 181 19.09 -8.88 -6.87
CA ASP A 181 18.83 -8.82 -8.30
C ASP A 181 17.34 -8.54 -8.58
N SER A 182 17.06 -7.49 -9.35
CA SER A 182 15.69 -7.12 -9.76
C SER A 182 15.15 -7.92 -10.96
N ALA A 183 15.97 -8.79 -11.57
CA ALA A 183 15.54 -9.67 -12.66
C ALA A 183 14.89 -10.99 -12.16
N ILE A 184 14.85 -11.22 -10.86
CA ILE A 184 14.28 -12.41 -10.22
C ILE A 184 12.77 -12.48 -10.44
N SER A 185 12.24 -13.71 -10.63
CA SER A 185 10.80 -13.95 -10.64
C SER A 185 10.18 -13.72 -9.26
N LEU A 186 8.99 -13.13 -9.21
CA LEU A 186 8.26 -12.98 -7.95
C LEU A 186 7.94 -14.34 -7.29
N THR A 187 7.82 -15.40 -8.08
CA THR A 187 7.58 -16.78 -7.57
C THR A 187 8.74 -17.36 -6.80
N ASP A 188 9.97 -16.85 -7.01
CA ASP A 188 11.17 -17.36 -6.35
C ASP A 188 11.43 -16.69 -4.98
N LEU A 189 10.73 -15.57 -4.71
CA LEU A 189 10.94 -14.78 -3.49
C LEU A 189 10.69 -15.55 -2.18
N PRO A 190 9.71 -16.45 -2.05
CA PRO A 190 9.55 -17.25 -0.84
C PRO A 190 10.78 -18.11 -0.52
N GLN A 191 11.39 -18.74 -1.54
CA GLN A 191 12.58 -19.56 -1.33
C GLN A 191 13.80 -18.71 -0.96
N LEU A 192 13.96 -17.54 -1.57
CA LEU A 192 15.03 -16.59 -1.23
C LEU A 192 14.84 -16.06 0.21
N PHE A 193 13.59 -15.80 0.59
CA PHE A 193 13.27 -15.39 1.96
C PHE A 193 13.67 -16.45 2.99
N GLU A 194 13.33 -17.72 2.76
CA GLU A 194 13.71 -18.82 3.66
C GLU A 194 15.22 -19.01 3.78
N LYS A 195 15.97 -18.81 2.68
CA LYS A 195 17.44 -18.86 2.67
C LYS A 195 18.10 -17.65 3.34
N GLY A 196 17.35 -16.59 3.61
CA GLY A 196 17.91 -15.34 4.13
C GLY A 196 18.58 -14.47 3.07
N ASP A 197 18.29 -14.71 1.78
CA ASP A 197 18.89 -14.01 0.63
C ASP A 197 18.14 -12.71 0.27
N LEU A 198 17.13 -12.31 1.06
CA LEU A 198 16.45 -11.04 0.91
C LEU A 198 16.95 -10.01 1.92
N LYS A 199 17.26 -8.82 1.47
CA LYS A 199 17.68 -7.70 2.32
C LYS A 199 16.48 -6.99 2.95
N LEU A 200 16.40 -6.92 4.28
CA LEU A 200 15.44 -6.08 4.99
C LEU A 200 15.73 -4.60 4.72
N LEU A 201 14.75 -3.89 4.16
CA LEU A 201 14.84 -2.45 3.87
C LEU A 201 14.24 -1.58 4.97
N SER A 202 13.08 -1.98 5.47
CA SER A 202 12.31 -1.19 6.42
C SER A 202 11.22 -2.04 7.07
N LYS A 203 10.66 -1.51 8.14
CA LYS A 203 9.39 -1.95 8.70
C LYS A 203 8.29 -0.97 8.29
N ILE A 204 7.11 -1.52 8.03
CA ILE A 204 5.90 -0.77 7.71
C ILE A 204 4.93 -1.05 8.85
N GLU A 205 4.83 -0.12 9.75
CA GLU A 205 4.03 -0.22 10.98
C GLU A 205 2.95 0.85 10.96
N LEU A 206 1.70 0.44 11.12
CA LEU A 206 0.56 1.34 11.21
C LEU A 206 0.25 1.58 12.69
N GLU A 207 0.36 2.82 13.13
CA GLU A 207 0.13 3.21 14.51
C GLU A 207 -1.24 3.89 14.67
N ASN A 208 -1.80 3.85 15.89
CA ASN A 208 -3.04 4.55 16.23
C ASN A 208 -4.22 4.25 15.28
N VAL A 209 -4.31 3.01 14.79
CA VAL A 209 -5.36 2.61 13.84
C VAL A 209 -6.73 2.71 14.49
N THR A 210 -7.62 3.48 13.90
CA THR A 210 -9.03 3.57 14.27
C THR A 210 -9.92 3.35 13.04
N LEU A 211 -11.00 2.62 13.20
CA LEU A 211 -11.97 2.36 12.15
C LEU A 211 -13.38 2.66 12.67
N LYS A 212 -14.11 3.47 11.95
CA LYS A 212 -15.52 3.76 12.23
C LYS A 212 -16.37 3.33 11.04
N ILE A 213 -17.28 2.42 11.25
CA ILE A 213 -18.28 2.03 10.25
C ILE A 213 -19.40 3.08 10.26
N ASN A 214 -19.77 3.63 9.09
CA ASN A 214 -20.73 4.72 8.91
C ASN A 214 -22.12 4.19 8.55
#